data_9f89d8a0bba8305a227c69ce7ab02035
#
_entry.id   9f89d8a0bba8305a227c69ce7ab02035
#
_cell.length_a   1.000
_cell.length_b   1.000
_cell.length_c   1.000
_cell.angle_alpha   90.00
_cell.angle_beta   90.00
_cell.angle_gamma   90.00
#
_symmetry.space_group_name_H-M   'P 1'
#
loop_
_entity.id
_entity.type
_entity.pdbx_description
1 polymer ?
#
loop_
_entity_poly.entity_id
_entity_poly.type
_entity_poly.pdbx_seq_one_letter_code
_entity_poly.pdbx_strand_id
1 'polypeptide(L)'
;MIGRHRHLIGLEHLSREELLTILELSTSMKEVLRRPLKKVPTLRGKAVVNLFFEASTRTRTSFETAAKILSADAVNWSSSTSSVTKGETLVDTARNIEAMHPDILIIRHPASGAPQLVADRVGCAVVSAGDGAHEHPSQGLLDLYTLAEYFTAAAGKKDAAPDFGLLAGKTVAIVGDVSHSRVARSDLFGLRTLGARVRLCGPPTMMPPGLEALGASVHHHLEPAVKGADAVVMLRIQHERIGDPLIPGTREYSKFWGLNEKKVADWLAPACCILHPGPINRGVELSPEVADGPRSVILDQVENGVAVRMAILYLLAGGAQDASQGGARA
;
A
#
# COMPACT_ATOMS: atom_id res chain seq x y z
N MET A 1 -10.15 -3.19 16.32
CA MET A 1 -9.67 -4.39 15.61
C MET A 1 -10.24 -4.38 14.21
N ILE A 2 -9.52 -4.90 13.24
CA ILE A 2 -10.02 -5.09 11.87
C ILE A 2 -10.72 -6.45 11.84
N GLY A 3 -12.04 -6.48 11.94
CA GLY A 3 -12.77 -7.72 12.18
C GLY A 3 -12.21 -8.47 13.40
N ARG A 4 -11.74 -9.70 13.17
CA ARG A 4 -11.06 -10.53 14.19
C ARG A 4 -9.55 -10.26 14.29
N HIS A 5 -8.96 -9.47 13.40
CA HIS A 5 -7.52 -9.29 13.32
C HIS A 5 -7.03 -8.22 14.29
N ARG A 6 -6.08 -8.59 15.14
CA ARG A 6 -5.35 -7.71 16.04
C ARG A 6 -4.22 -6.96 15.34
N HIS A 7 -3.73 -7.53 14.25
CA HIS A 7 -2.59 -7.08 13.47
C HIS A 7 -3.00 -6.87 12.01
N LEU A 8 -2.28 -6.05 11.27
CA LEU A 8 -2.42 -5.93 9.82
C LEU A 8 -1.07 -6.28 9.16
N ILE A 9 -0.91 -7.56 8.80
CA ILE A 9 0.34 -8.08 8.24
C ILE A 9 0.29 -8.12 6.71
N GLY A 10 -0.84 -8.46 6.13
CA GLY A 10 -1.06 -8.54 4.68
C GLY A 10 -2.55 -8.38 4.33
N LEU A 11 -2.88 -8.46 3.06
CA LEU A 11 -4.25 -8.44 2.53
C LEU A 11 -4.75 -9.83 2.12
N GLU A 12 -3.85 -10.81 2.00
CA GLU A 12 -4.17 -12.17 1.53
C GLU A 12 -5.31 -12.82 2.33
N HIS A 13 -5.33 -12.62 3.64
CA HIS A 13 -6.27 -13.27 4.56
C HIS A 13 -7.41 -12.36 5.04
N LEU A 14 -7.53 -11.14 4.50
CA LEU A 14 -8.65 -10.27 4.82
C LEU A 14 -9.87 -10.62 3.98
N SER A 15 -11.01 -10.73 4.64
CA SER A 15 -12.30 -10.86 3.96
C SER A 15 -12.69 -9.57 3.22
N ARG A 16 -13.68 -9.67 2.33
CA ARG A 16 -14.23 -8.50 1.66
C ARG A 16 -14.76 -7.46 2.65
N GLU A 17 -15.45 -7.90 3.69
CA GLU A 17 -16.03 -7.03 4.72
C GLU A 17 -14.95 -6.31 5.53
N GLU A 18 -13.86 -7.00 5.84
CA GLU A 18 -12.72 -6.42 6.57
C GLU A 18 -11.99 -5.37 5.72
N LEU A 19 -11.80 -5.64 4.41
CA LEU A 19 -11.26 -4.65 3.48
C LEU A 19 -12.17 -3.42 3.38
N LEU A 20 -13.48 -3.63 3.19
CA LEU A 20 -14.45 -2.54 3.09
C LEU A 20 -14.51 -1.71 4.37
N THR A 21 -14.44 -2.33 5.55
CA THR A 21 -14.39 -1.60 6.83
C THR A 21 -13.24 -0.59 6.87
N ILE A 22 -12.04 -0.98 6.40
CA ILE A 22 -10.90 -0.07 6.37
C ILE A 22 -11.12 1.03 5.31
N LEU A 23 -11.56 0.66 4.12
CA LEU A 23 -11.72 1.57 2.99
C LEU A 23 -12.82 2.61 3.23
N GLU A 24 -13.97 2.20 3.76
CA GLU A 24 -15.07 3.10 4.11
C GLU A 24 -14.67 4.08 5.22
N LEU A 25 -14.00 3.59 6.26
CA LEU A 25 -13.47 4.46 7.31
C LEU A 25 -12.43 5.45 6.75
N SER A 26 -11.64 5.03 5.75
CA SER A 26 -10.67 5.91 5.10
C SER A 26 -11.33 7.13 4.43
N THR A 27 -12.58 7.00 3.98
CA THR A 27 -13.36 8.12 3.42
C THR A 27 -13.59 9.20 4.48
N SER A 28 -14.05 8.82 5.66
CA SER A 28 -14.22 9.77 6.79
C SER A 28 -12.88 10.38 7.24
N MET A 29 -11.80 9.58 7.20
CA MET A 29 -10.47 10.08 7.53
C MET A 29 -9.93 11.07 6.46
N LYS A 30 -10.26 10.87 5.19
CA LYS A 30 -9.91 11.81 4.11
C LYS A 30 -10.61 13.16 4.28
N GLU A 31 -11.84 13.18 4.76
CA GLU A 31 -12.53 14.42 5.11
C GLU A 31 -11.80 15.22 6.19
N VAL A 32 -11.21 14.54 7.19
CA VAL A 32 -10.41 15.20 8.23
C VAL A 32 -9.19 15.90 7.61
N LEU A 33 -8.55 15.29 6.62
CA LEU A 33 -7.38 15.89 5.92
C LEU A 33 -7.73 17.20 5.19
N ARG A 34 -8.98 17.36 4.76
CA ARG A 34 -9.46 18.52 4.00
C ARG A 34 -9.97 19.65 4.89
N ARG A 35 -10.08 19.44 6.22
CA ARG A 35 -10.50 20.47 7.18
C ARG A 35 -9.40 21.52 7.39
N PRO A 36 -9.76 22.76 7.71
CA PRO A 36 -8.77 23.76 8.14
C PRO A 36 -7.96 23.29 9.37
N LEU A 37 -8.62 22.69 10.36
CA LEU A 37 -7.99 22.04 11.51
C LEU A 37 -7.89 20.53 11.24
N LYS A 38 -6.71 20.10 10.80
CA LYS A 38 -6.41 18.70 10.48
C LYS A 38 -6.00 17.91 11.71
N LYS A 39 -6.78 17.96 12.79
CA LYS A 39 -6.48 17.24 14.02
C LYS A 39 -7.76 16.78 14.73
N VAL A 40 -7.76 15.52 15.16
CA VAL A 40 -8.87 14.90 15.91
C VAL A 40 -8.30 14.13 17.10
N PRO A 41 -8.95 14.16 18.29
CA PRO A 41 -8.40 13.60 19.53
C PRO A 41 -8.63 12.10 19.69
N THR A 42 -8.91 11.37 18.59
CA THR A 42 -9.38 9.98 18.62
C THR A 42 -8.35 8.97 19.17
N LEU A 43 -7.06 9.27 19.06
CA LEU A 43 -5.98 8.44 19.61
C LEU A 43 -5.12 9.20 20.65
N ARG A 44 -5.70 10.17 21.33
CA ARG A 44 -5.01 10.91 22.41
C ARG A 44 -4.59 9.94 23.52
N GLY A 45 -3.31 10.00 23.90
CA GLY A 45 -2.71 9.13 24.91
C GLY A 45 -2.33 7.74 24.39
N LYS A 46 -2.47 7.47 23.07
CA LYS A 46 -1.96 6.27 22.41
C LYS A 46 -0.56 6.50 21.84
N ALA A 47 0.30 5.50 21.93
CA ALA A 47 1.66 5.54 21.42
C ALA A 47 1.82 4.63 20.17
N VAL A 48 2.36 5.21 19.10
CA VAL A 48 2.64 4.51 17.82
C VAL A 48 4.14 4.57 17.55
N VAL A 49 4.77 3.41 17.39
CA VAL A 49 6.21 3.33 17.13
C VAL A 49 6.46 2.82 15.71
N ASN A 50 7.19 3.60 14.92
CA ASN A 50 7.64 3.24 13.57
C ASN A 50 9.01 2.55 13.65
N LEU A 51 9.06 1.23 13.42
CA LEU A 51 10.26 0.40 13.40
C LEU A 51 10.69 0.15 11.95
N PHE A 52 11.59 0.98 11.43
CA PHE A 52 12.01 0.90 10.03
C PHE A 52 13.44 0.37 9.92
N PHE A 53 13.57 -0.88 9.47
CA PHE A 53 14.85 -1.55 9.17
C PHE A 53 15.32 -1.32 7.73
N GLU A 54 14.45 -0.79 6.87
CA GLU A 54 14.75 -0.30 5.52
C GLU A 54 14.44 1.19 5.40
N ALA A 55 15.19 1.90 4.56
CA ALA A 55 14.90 3.30 4.25
C ALA A 55 13.52 3.45 3.57
N SER A 56 12.69 4.32 4.09
CA SER A 56 11.40 4.69 3.50
C SER A 56 10.91 6.03 4.00
N THR A 57 11.18 7.08 3.25
CA THR A 57 10.75 8.43 3.63
C THR A 57 9.22 8.56 3.57
N ARG A 58 8.62 8.21 2.44
CA ARG A 58 7.16 8.38 2.24
C ARG A 58 6.32 7.59 3.24
N THR A 59 6.56 6.29 3.36
CA THR A 59 5.74 5.43 4.23
C THR A 59 5.88 5.85 5.69
N ARG A 60 7.10 6.10 6.17
CA ARG A 60 7.34 6.57 7.54
C ARG A 60 6.66 7.91 7.81
N THR A 61 6.91 8.92 6.96
CA THR A 61 6.29 10.25 7.11
C THR A 61 4.77 10.17 7.07
N SER A 62 4.19 9.34 6.20
CA SER A 62 2.74 9.18 6.09
C SER A 62 2.12 8.54 7.34
N PHE A 63 2.73 7.50 7.93
CA PHE A 63 2.28 6.93 9.20
C PHE A 63 2.44 7.91 10.36
N GLU A 64 3.57 8.62 10.42
CA GLU A 64 3.81 9.65 11.43
C GLU A 64 2.76 10.77 11.32
N THR A 65 2.49 11.25 10.11
CA THR A 65 1.45 12.26 9.86
C THR A 65 0.07 11.76 10.27
N ALA A 66 -0.29 10.52 9.91
CA ALA A 66 -1.55 9.90 10.29
C ALA A 66 -1.71 9.81 11.82
N ALA A 67 -0.68 9.35 12.53
CA ALA A 67 -0.68 9.27 14.00
C ALA A 67 -0.86 10.66 14.64
N LYS A 68 -0.11 11.66 14.18
CA LYS A 68 -0.19 13.04 14.68
C LYS A 68 -1.56 13.69 14.43
N ILE A 69 -2.20 13.44 13.29
CA ILE A 69 -3.55 13.94 12.99
C ILE A 69 -4.57 13.33 13.96
N LEU A 70 -4.43 12.06 14.28
CA LEU A 70 -5.27 11.36 15.26
C LEU A 70 -4.94 11.68 16.72
N SER A 71 -3.96 12.56 16.98
CA SER A 71 -3.45 12.95 18.30
C SER A 71 -2.75 11.83 19.06
N ALA A 72 -2.22 10.83 18.39
CA ALA A 72 -1.32 9.85 18.98
C ALA A 72 0.10 10.39 19.08
N ASP A 73 0.86 9.88 20.07
CA ASP A 73 2.29 10.10 20.19
C ASP A 73 3.04 9.19 19.21
N ALA A 74 3.75 9.78 18.25
CA ALA A 74 4.48 9.06 17.22
C ALA A 74 5.98 9.07 17.49
N VAL A 75 6.57 7.88 17.65
CA VAL A 75 8.01 7.68 17.83
C VAL A 75 8.59 7.02 16.57
N ASN A 76 9.68 7.60 16.04
CA ASN A 76 10.40 7.02 14.90
C ASN A 76 11.70 6.40 15.38
N TRP A 77 11.86 5.13 15.08
CA TRP A 77 13.08 4.36 15.30
C TRP A 77 13.71 3.97 13.95
N SER A 78 15.02 4.00 13.87
CA SER A 78 15.78 3.61 12.67
C SER A 78 16.96 2.72 13.04
N SER A 79 17.14 1.63 12.26
CA SER A 79 18.21 0.67 12.49
C SER A 79 19.61 1.26 12.40
N SER A 80 19.83 2.27 11.56
CA SER A 80 21.15 2.89 11.33
C SER A 80 21.72 3.61 12.56
N THR A 81 20.88 3.94 13.55
CA THR A 81 21.26 4.66 14.77
C THR A 81 20.99 3.87 16.06
N SER A 82 20.73 2.57 15.94
CA SER A 82 20.21 1.75 17.04
C SER A 82 21.16 0.63 17.47
N SER A 83 20.78 -0.09 18.55
CA SER A 83 21.49 -1.26 19.09
C SER A 83 21.53 -2.47 18.15
N VAL A 84 20.74 -2.49 17.06
CA VAL A 84 20.87 -3.50 16.01
C VAL A 84 22.27 -3.57 15.41
N THR A 85 22.97 -2.44 15.35
CA THR A 85 24.39 -2.40 14.94
C THR A 85 25.31 -3.14 15.91
N LYS A 86 24.83 -3.47 17.12
CA LYS A 86 25.53 -4.23 18.17
C LYS A 86 25.13 -5.70 18.19
N GLY A 87 24.33 -6.18 17.22
CA GLY A 87 23.91 -7.59 17.13
C GLY A 87 22.57 -7.93 17.80
N GLU A 88 21.76 -6.92 18.18
CA GLU A 88 20.42 -7.15 18.71
C GLU A 88 19.49 -7.75 17.62
N THR A 89 18.73 -8.78 17.96
CA THR A 89 17.81 -9.41 17.01
C THR A 89 16.53 -8.57 16.84
N LEU A 90 15.80 -8.80 15.73
CA LEU A 90 14.50 -8.16 15.48
C LEU A 90 13.51 -8.37 16.64
N VAL A 91 13.47 -9.61 17.18
CA VAL A 91 12.55 -9.95 18.26
C VAL A 91 12.94 -9.26 19.56
N ASP A 92 14.25 -9.21 19.88
CA ASP A 92 14.72 -8.50 21.08
C ASP A 92 14.44 -7.00 20.98
N THR A 93 14.70 -6.39 19.83
CA THR A 93 14.36 -4.98 19.58
C THR A 93 12.85 -4.74 19.78
N ALA A 94 12.01 -5.59 19.20
CA ALA A 94 10.56 -5.44 19.33
C ALA A 94 10.08 -5.59 20.77
N ARG A 95 10.61 -6.56 21.54
CA ARG A 95 10.29 -6.74 22.96
C ARG A 95 10.79 -5.62 23.86
N ASN A 96 11.98 -5.10 23.59
CA ASN A 96 12.51 -3.96 24.33
C ASN A 96 11.64 -2.72 24.14
N ILE A 97 11.13 -2.50 22.90
CA ILE A 97 10.21 -1.40 22.62
C ILE A 97 8.84 -1.68 23.23
N GLU A 98 8.35 -2.90 23.15
CA GLU A 98 7.08 -3.29 23.79
C GLU A 98 7.07 -3.04 25.31
N ALA A 99 8.21 -3.23 25.98
CA ALA A 99 8.35 -2.94 27.41
C ALA A 99 8.16 -1.45 27.74
N MET A 100 8.16 -0.56 26.75
CA MET A 100 7.80 0.87 26.87
C MET A 100 6.30 1.12 26.62
N HIS A 101 5.50 0.06 26.50
CA HIS A 101 4.04 0.07 26.37
C HIS A 101 3.47 0.85 25.18
N PRO A 102 3.96 0.65 23.92
CA PRO A 102 3.28 1.19 22.76
C PRO A 102 1.95 0.46 22.49
N ASP A 103 1.00 1.16 21.89
CA ASP A 103 -0.26 0.57 21.44
C ASP A 103 -0.09 -0.13 20.07
N ILE A 104 0.74 0.46 19.18
CA ILE A 104 0.96 -0.05 17.82
C ILE A 104 2.45 0.00 17.46
N LEU A 105 2.95 -1.11 16.90
CA LEU A 105 4.23 -1.21 16.21
C LEU A 105 4.02 -1.23 14.69
N ILE A 106 4.64 -0.31 13.97
CA ILE A 106 4.63 -0.26 12.51
C ILE A 106 5.99 -0.75 12.02
N ILE A 107 6.04 -1.88 11.35
CA ILE A 107 7.29 -2.57 11.02
C ILE A 107 7.53 -2.56 9.52
N ARG A 108 8.71 -2.10 9.11
CA ARG A 108 9.23 -2.26 7.75
C ARG A 108 10.57 -3.00 7.78
N HIS A 109 10.66 -4.12 7.06
CA HIS A 109 11.82 -5.00 7.13
C HIS A 109 12.22 -5.56 5.76
N PRO A 110 13.53 -5.80 5.48
CA PRO A 110 13.98 -6.41 4.22
C PRO A 110 13.63 -7.90 4.10
N ALA A 111 13.45 -8.62 5.20
CA ALA A 111 13.05 -10.03 5.17
C ALA A 111 11.53 -10.18 5.17
N SER A 112 11.02 -11.02 4.25
CA SER A 112 9.62 -11.45 4.21
C SER A 112 9.26 -12.22 5.49
N GLY A 113 8.04 -12.00 6.04
CA GLY A 113 7.55 -12.62 7.26
C GLY A 113 8.01 -11.97 8.57
N ALA A 114 8.91 -10.98 8.53
CA ALA A 114 9.41 -10.32 9.72
C ALA A 114 8.31 -9.65 10.58
N PRO A 115 7.31 -8.92 10.03
CA PRO A 115 6.21 -8.40 10.83
C PRO A 115 5.35 -9.50 11.48
N GLN A 116 5.12 -10.63 10.80
CA GLN A 116 4.40 -11.76 11.37
C GLN A 116 5.18 -12.37 12.54
N LEU A 117 6.50 -12.56 12.37
CA LEU A 117 7.37 -13.07 13.42
C LEU A 117 7.29 -12.20 14.70
N VAL A 118 7.20 -10.88 14.56
CA VAL A 118 7.04 -9.98 15.70
C VAL A 118 5.62 -10.06 16.26
N ALA A 119 4.59 -10.06 15.41
CA ALA A 119 3.19 -10.14 15.83
C ALA A 119 2.90 -11.38 16.72
N ASP A 120 3.57 -12.49 16.43
CA ASP A 120 3.46 -13.73 17.22
C ASP A 120 4.13 -13.63 18.60
N ARG A 121 4.85 -12.55 18.90
CA ARG A 121 5.71 -12.45 20.11
C ARG A 121 5.48 -11.22 20.95
N VAL A 122 4.65 -10.29 20.47
CA VAL A 122 4.31 -9.05 21.20
C VAL A 122 2.83 -8.96 21.51
N GLY A 123 2.51 -8.28 22.57
CA GLY A 123 1.15 -8.05 23.02
C GLY A 123 0.48 -6.81 22.42
N CYS A 124 1.19 -5.89 21.79
CA CYS A 124 0.61 -4.72 21.12
C CYS A 124 0.20 -5.01 19.66
N ALA A 125 -0.54 -4.12 19.02
CA ALA A 125 -0.90 -4.27 17.61
C ALA A 125 0.33 -4.12 16.69
N VAL A 126 0.39 -4.90 15.61
CA VAL A 126 1.47 -4.83 14.61
C VAL A 126 0.89 -4.50 13.24
N VAL A 127 1.52 -3.55 12.54
CA VAL A 127 1.21 -3.16 11.16
C VAL A 127 2.45 -3.39 10.29
N SER A 128 2.30 -4.17 9.22
CA SER A 128 3.33 -4.27 8.20
C SER A 128 3.36 -3.00 7.34
N ALA A 129 4.50 -2.31 7.33
CA ALA A 129 4.79 -1.20 6.42
C ALA A 129 5.60 -1.67 5.19
N GLY A 130 5.57 -2.97 4.93
CA GLY A 130 6.23 -3.67 3.86
C GLY A 130 7.40 -4.53 4.32
N ASP A 131 7.39 -5.80 3.91
CA ASP A 131 8.40 -6.80 4.26
C ASP A 131 8.89 -7.54 3.02
N GLY A 132 10.19 -7.52 2.79
CA GLY A 132 10.83 -8.22 1.67
C GLY A 132 10.09 -8.03 0.34
N ALA A 133 9.81 -9.15 -0.33
CA ALA A 133 8.95 -9.25 -1.51
C ALA A 133 7.54 -9.79 -1.19
N HIS A 134 7.15 -9.81 0.09
CA HIS A 134 5.90 -10.42 0.56
C HIS A 134 4.69 -9.49 0.38
N GLU A 135 4.43 -8.58 1.32
CA GLU A 135 3.29 -7.66 1.22
C GLU A 135 3.59 -6.24 1.73
N HIS A 136 2.77 -5.29 1.28
CA HIS A 136 2.70 -3.92 1.79
C HIS A 136 1.23 -3.51 1.93
N PRO A 137 0.50 -3.99 2.97
CA PRO A 137 -0.95 -3.90 3.05
C PRO A 137 -1.47 -2.45 2.97
N SER A 138 -0.81 -1.49 3.63
CA SER A 138 -1.24 -0.10 3.55
C SER A 138 -1.03 0.54 2.16
N GLN A 139 -0.16 -0.03 1.31
CA GLN A 139 -0.03 0.40 -0.09
C GLN A 139 -1.16 -0.21 -0.93
N GLY A 140 -1.39 -1.52 -0.84
CA GLY A 140 -2.52 -2.13 -1.55
C GLY A 140 -3.85 -1.47 -1.20
N LEU A 141 -4.11 -1.18 0.07
CA LEU A 141 -5.33 -0.49 0.50
C LEU A 141 -5.47 0.92 -0.10
N LEU A 142 -4.39 1.71 -0.13
CA LEU A 142 -4.47 3.04 -0.74
C LEU A 142 -4.63 2.99 -2.26
N ASP A 143 -4.09 1.97 -2.92
CA ASP A 143 -4.27 1.74 -4.35
C ASP A 143 -5.72 1.37 -4.66
N LEU A 144 -6.33 0.46 -3.87
CA LEU A 144 -7.76 0.13 -3.96
C LEU A 144 -8.65 1.36 -3.75
N TYR A 145 -8.34 2.17 -2.73
CA TYR A 145 -9.08 3.40 -2.44
C TYR A 145 -9.00 4.38 -3.60
N THR A 146 -7.80 4.61 -4.13
CA THR A 146 -7.55 5.53 -5.25
C THR A 146 -8.28 5.08 -6.51
N LEU A 147 -8.27 3.79 -6.81
CA LEU A 147 -9.01 3.23 -7.94
C LEU A 147 -10.52 3.42 -7.80
N ALA A 148 -11.08 3.12 -6.62
CA ALA A 148 -12.50 3.30 -6.37
C ALA A 148 -12.91 4.78 -6.48
N GLU A 149 -12.11 5.70 -5.93
CA GLU A 149 -12.32 7.15 -6.06
C GLU A 149 -12.31 7.58 -7.52
N TYR A 150 -11.31 7.14 -8.28
CA TYR A 150 -11.19 7.44 -9.71
C TYR A 150 -12.40 6.92 -10.50
N PHE A 151 -12.79 5.67 -10.31
CA PHE A 151 -13.92 5.08 -11.03
C PHE A 151 -15.25 5.71 -10.64
N THR A 152 -15.41 6.12 -9.38
CA THR A 152 -16.59 6.87 -8.93
C THR A 152 -16.69 8.22 -9.64
N ALA A 153 -15.58 8.94 -9.72
CA ALA A 153 -15.52 10.21 -10.44
C ALA A 153 -15.76 10.05 -11.96
N ALA A 154 -15.19 9.00 -12.57
CA ALA A 154 -15.38 8.67 -13.99
C ALA A 154 -16.83 8.27 -14.31
N ALA A 155 -17.58 7.73 -13.33
CA ALA A 155 -19.01 7.48 -13.44
C ALA A 155 -19.90 8.74 -13.28
N GLY A 156 -19.30 9.93 -13.27
CA GLY A 156 -20.01 11.20 -13.14
C GLY A 156 -20.32 11.64 -11.70
N LYS A 157 -19.80 10.94 -10.71
CA LYS A 157 -20.07 11.19 -9.28
C LYS A 157 -18.83 11.82 -8.58
N LYS A 158 -18.32 12.93 -9.11
CA LYS A 158 -17.03 13.54 -8.65
C LYS A 158 -16.99 13.91 -7.17
N ASP A 159 -18.12 14.31 -6.60
CA ASP A 159 -18.20 14.77 -5.20
C ASP A 159 -18.76 13.68 -4.26
N ALA A 160 -19.01 12.49 -4.78
CA ALA A 160 -19.49 11.37 -3.98
C ALA A 160 -18.36 10.64 -3.26
N ALA A 161 -18.70 9.96 -2.17
CA ALA A 161 -17.80 9.00 -1.54
C ALA A 161 -17.42 7.88 -2.53
N PRO A 162 -16.19 7.32 -2.45
CA PRO A 162 -15.77 6.24 -3.33
C PRO A 162 -16.71 5.04 -3.24
N ASP A 163 -17.15 4.57 -4.39
CA ASP A 163 -17.96 3.36 -4.52
C ASP A 163 -17.04 2.15 -4.77
N PHE A 164 -16.72 1.41 -3.73
CA PHE A 164 -15.83 0.24 -3.80
C PHE A 164 -16.44 -0.92 -4.60
N GLY A 165 -17.76 -0.91 -4.81
CA GLY A 165 -18.44 -1.86 -5.69
C GLY A 165 -18.04 -1.74 -7.16
N LEU A 166 -17.59 -0.55 -7.58
CA LEU A 166 -17.12 -0.28 -8.95
C LEU A 166 -15.82 -0.98 -9.31
N LEU A 167 -15.08 -1.52 -8.33
CA LEU A 167 -13.90 -2.35 -8.59
C LEU A 167 -14.26 -3.71 -9.18
N ALA A 168 -15.45 -4.23 -8.88
CA ALA A 168 -15.91 -5.51 -9.40
C ALA A 168 -16.01 -5.48 -10.93
N GLY A 169 -15.42 -6.49 -11.58
CA GLY A 169 -15.38 -6.61 -13.03
C GLY A 169 -14.37 -5.71 -13.75
N LYS A 170 -13.74 -4.74 -13.06
CA LYS A 170 -12.66 -3.94 -13.62
C LYS A 170 -11.43 -4.77 -13.91
N THR A 171 -10.69 -4.40 -14.94
CA THR A 171 -9.41 -5.03 -15.30
C THR A 171 -8.27 -4.10 -14.92
N VAL A 172 -7.40 -4.54 -14.03
CA VAL A 172 -6.21 -3.80 -13.59
C VAL A 172 -4.95 -4.53 -14.06
N ALA A 173 -4.11 -3.84 -14.83
CA ALA A 173 -2.82 -4.36 -15.24
C ALA A 173 -1.74 -3.88 -14.27
N ILE A 174 -0.98 -4.81 -13.68
CA ILE A 174 0.17 -4.54 -12.83
C ILE A 174 1.42 -4.90 -13.62
N VAL A 175 2.26 -3.91 -13.88
CA VAL A 175 3.36 -4.03 -14.85
C VAL A 175 4.71 -3.78 -14.18
N GLY A 176 5.64 -4.70 -14.34
CA GLY A 176 7.03 -4.52 -13.93
C GLY A 176 7.66 -5.72 -13.26
N ASP A 177 8.50 -5.47 -12.26
CA ASP A 177 9.17 -6.50 -11.47
C ASP A 177 8.21 -7.08 -10.43
N VAL A 178 7.47 -8.11 -10.81
CA VAL A 178 6.49 -8.77 -9.93
C VAL A 178 7.21 -9.63 -8.87
N SER A 179 8.36 -10.24 -9.23
CA SER A 179 9.10 -11.13 -8.33
C SER A 179 9.55 -10.43 -7.04
N HIS A 180 9.99 -9.17 -7.14
CA HIS A 180 10.53 -8.42 -6.01
C HIS A 180 9.54 -7.37 -5.46
N SER A 181 8.35 -7.28 -6.05
CA SER A 181 7.36 -6.28 -5.65
C SER A 181 6.39 -6.80 -4.59
N ARG A 182 6.56 -6.33 -3.35
CA ARG A 182 5.58 -6.52 -2.28
C ARG A 182 4.24 -5.82 -2.55
N VAL A 183 4.24 -4.79 -3.40
CA VAL A 183 3.03 -4.06 -3.79
C VAL A 183 2.19 -4.90 -4.74
N ALA A 184 2.81 -5.53 -5.74
CA ALA A 184 2.11 -6.39 -6.69
C ALA A 184 1.27 -7.48 -6.01
N ARG A 185 1.78 -8.06 -4.90
CA ARG A 185 1.05 -9.09 -4.14
C ARG A 185 -0.12 -8.49 -3.38
N SER A 186 0.09 -7.41 -2.63
CA SER A 186 -1.01 -6.75 -1.90
C SER A 186 -2.11 -6.26 -2.83
N ASP A 187 -1.75 -5.66 -3.98
CA ASP A 187 -2.72 -5.24 -4.99
C ASP A 187 -3.47 -6.44 -5.57
N LEU A 188 -2.76 -7.52 -5.90
CA LEU A 188 -3.38 -8.74 -6.41
C LEU A 188 -4.43 -9.29 -5.44
N PHE A 189 -4.09 -9.47 -4.17
CA PHE A 189 -5.00 -10.00 -3.17
C PHE A 189 -6.20 -9.06 -2.96
N GLY A 190 -5.96 -7.77 -2.73
CA GLY A 190 -7.01 -6.80 -2.49
C GLY A 190 -7.97 -6.62 -3.68
N LEU A 191 -7.44 -6.49 -4.90
CA LEU A 191 -8.22 -6.37 -6.13
C LEU A 191 -9.11 -7.59 -6.36
N ARG A 192 -8.55 -8.79 -6.20
CA ARG A 192 -9.32 -10.03 -6.34
C ARG A 192 -10.44 -10.17 -5.31
N THR A 193 -10.16 -9.88 -4.07
CA THR A 193 -11.15 -9.91 -2.99
C THR A 193 -12.31 -8.95 -3.27
N LEU A 194 -12.04 -7.81 -3.94
CA LEU A 194 -13.07 -6.86 -4.37
C LEU A 194 -13.68 -7.17 -5.75
N GLY A 195 -13.28 -8.28 -6.39
CA GLY A 195 -13.89 -8.77 -7.62
C GLY A 195 -13.31 -8.20 -8.92
N ALA A 196 -12.15 -7.56 -8.86
CA ALA A 196 -11.43 -7.11 -10.06
C ALA A 196 -10.67 -8.25 -10.74
N ARG A 197 -10.43 -8.12 -12.03
CA ARG A 197 -9.56 -8.98 -12.83
C ARG A 197 -8.16 -8.39 -12.85
N VAL A 198 -7.15 -9.20 -12.52
CA VAL A 198 -5.76 -8.75 -12.47
C VAL A 198 -4.97 -9.37 -13.61
N ARG A 199 -4.25 -8.53 -14.35
CA ARG A 199 -3.24 -8.91 -15.33
C ARG A 199 -1.87 -8.54 -14.81
N LEU A 200 -0.96 -9.51 -14.70
CA LEU A 200 0.43 -9.29 -14.33
C LEU A 200 1.29 -9.29 -15.58
N CYS A 201 2.17 -8.31 -15.73
CA CYS A 201 3.02 -8.19 -16.91
C CYS A 201 4.43 -7.78 -16.53
N GLY A 202 5.42 -8.45 -17.13
CA GLY A 202 6.84 -8.09 -16.95
C GLY A 202 7.77 -8.98 -17.75
N PRO A 203 9.08 -8.69 -17.68
CA PRO A 203 10.11 -9.59 -18.21
C PRO A 203 9.94 -11.00 -17.65
N PRO A 204 10.12 -12.07 -18.44
CA PRO A 204 10.01 -13.44 -17.94
C PRO A 204 10.88 -13.72 -16.70
N THR A 205 12.05 -13.10 -16.62
CA THR A 205 12.98 -13.20 -15.49
C THR A 205 12.49 -12.54 -14.21
N MET A 206 11.48 -11.66 -14.30
CA MET A 206 10.88 -10.93 -13.20
C MET A 206 9.44 -11.39 -12.87
N MET A 207 9.03 -12.53 -13.46
CA MET A 207 7.71 -13.11 -13.24
C MET A 207 7.87 -14.46 -12.53
N PRO A 208 7.50 -14.57 -11.24
CA PRO A 208 7.58 -15.84 -10.52
C PRO A 208 6.57 -16.85 -11.11
N PRO A 209 6.88 -18.16 -11.09
CA PRO A 209 5.92 -19.17 -11.51
C PRO A 209 4.71 -19.24 -10.57
N GLY A 210 3.59 -19.73 -11.09
CA GLY A 210 2.40 -20.02 -10.29
C GLY A 210 1.48 -18.82 -10.00
N LEU A 211 1.71 -17.67 -10.63
CA LEU A 211 0.87 -16.48 -10.45
C LEU A 211 -0.58 -16.70 -10.92
N GLU A 212 -0.79 -17.58 -11.89
CA GLU A 212 -2.11 -17.97 -12.39
C GLU A 212 -2.92 -18.71 -11.31
N ALA A 213 -2.27 -19.49 -10.46
CA ALA A 213 -2.92 -20.15 -9.32
C ALA A 213 -3.46 -19.13 -8.30
N LEU A 214 -2.85 -17.94 -8.24
CA LEU A 214 -3.36 -16.81 -7.47
C LEU A 214 -4.49 -16.06 -8.18
N GLY A 215 -4.89 -16.51 -9.40
CA GLY A 215 -6.02 -15.99 -10.19
C GLY A 215 -5.73 -14.71 -10.96
N ALA A 216 -4.47 -14.45 -11.27
CA ALA A 216 -4.06 -13.45 -12.24
C ALA A 216 -3.90 -14.05 -13.63
N SER A 217 -4.01 -13.26 -14.69
CA SER A 217 -3.49 -13.64 -16.01
C SER A 217 -2.08 -13.07 -16.18
N VAL A 218 -1.17 -13.89 -16.72
CA VAL A 218 0.25 -13.55 -16.87
C VAL A 218 0.55 -13.17 -18.32
N HIS A 219 1.28 -12.09 -18.50
CA HIS A 219 1.67 -11.54 -19.79
C HIS A 219 3.16 -11.18 -19.78
N HIS A 220 3.83 -11.41 -20.90
CA HIS A 220 5.24 -11.03 -21.08
C HIS A 220 5.41 -9.86 -22.07
N HIS A 221 4.32 -9.43 -22.71
CA HIS A 221 4.27 -8.29 -23.61
C HIS A 221 3.31 -7.22 -23.07
N LEU A 222 3.74 -5.97 -23.13
CA LEU A 222 3.02 -4.86 -22.51
C LEU A 222 1.68 -4.57 -23.17
N GLU A 223 1.64 -4.52 -24.53
CA GLU A 223 0.41 -4.16 -25.27
C GLU A 223 -0.79 -5.04 -24.89
N PRO A 224 -0.72 -6.40 -24.99
CA PRO A 224 -1.88 -7.22 -24.63
C PRO A 224 -2.25 -7.16 -23.14
N ALA A 225 -1.30 -6.81 -22.27
CA ALA A 225 -1.57 -6.67 -20.85
C ALA A 225 -2.38 -5.41 -20.54
N VAL A 226 -2.03 -4.27 -21.18
CA VAL A 226 -2.64 -2.96 -20.87
C VAL A 226 -3.82 -2.61 -21.76
N LYS A 227 -3.93 -3.21 -22.96
CA LYS A 227 -5.04 -2.94 -23.90
C LYS A 227 -6.36 -3.41 -23.31
N GLY A 228 -7.30 -2.47 -23.20
CA GLY A 228 -8.60 -2.73 -22.56
C GLY A 228 -8.55 -2.88 -21.04
N ALA A 229 -7.44 -2.50 -20.39
CA ALA A 229 -7.41 -2.35 -18.95
C ALA A 229 -8.08 -1.03 -18.52
N ASP A 230 -8.76 -1.07 -17.38
CA ASP A 230 -9.39 0.12 -16.76
C ASP A 230 -8.37 0.94 -15.97
N ALA A 231 -7.31 0.29 -15.47
CA ALA A 231 -6.20 0.93 -14.77
C ALA A 231 -4.89 0.18 -15.01
N VAL A 232 -3.77 0.91 -14.91
CA VAL A 232 -2.42 0.35 -14.99
C VAL A 232 -1.63 0.78 -13.75
N VAL A 233 -1.11 -0.19 -13.00
CA VAL A 233 -0.16 0.03 -11.90
C VAL A 233 1.23 -0.28 -12.41
N MET A 234 2.07 0.76 -12.54
CA MET A 234 3.46 0.58 -12.95
C MET A 234 4.34 0.37 -11.73
N LEU A 235 5.00 -0.77 -11.66
CA LEU A 235 5.90 -1.10 -10.55
C LEU A 235 7.27 -0.47 -10.76
N ARG A 236 7.88 -0.05 -9.66
CA ARG A 236 9.28 0.38 -9.65
C ARG A 236 10.21 -0.81 -9.85
N ILE A 237 11.22 -0.67 -10.71
CA ILE A 237 12.34 -1.62 -10.74
C ILE A 237 13.20 -1.38 -9.48
N GLN A 238 13.39 -2.43 -8.70
CA GLN A 238 14.09 -2.37 -7.42
C GLN A 238 15.55 -2.82 -7.57
N HIS A 239 16.38 -2.00 -8.23
CA HIS A 239 17.80 -2.31 -8.48
C HIS A 239 18.56 -2.72 -7.21
N GLU A 240 18.15 -2.18 -6.06
CA GLU A 240 18.75 -2.49 -4.76
C GLU A 240 18.44 -3.90 -4.22
N ARG A 241 17.48 -4.60 -4.81
CA ARG A 241 17.06 -5.97 -4.43
C ARG A 241 17.48 -7.04 -5.43
N ILE A 242 17.94 -6.62 -6.59
CA ILE A 242 18.34 -7.51 -7.68
C ILE A 242 19.84 -7.77 -7.50
N GLY A 243 20.19 -8.99 -7.04
CA GLY A 243 21.61 -9.41 -6.89
C GLY A 243 22.30 -9.67 -8.22
N ASP A 244 21.55 -10.23 -9.20
CA ASP A 244 22.02 -10.51 -10.55
C ASP A 244 21.24 -9.70 -11.60
N PRO A 245 21.82 -9.36 -12.77
CA PRO A 245 21.13 -8.60 -13.81
C PRO A 245 20.02 -9.44 -14.45
N LEU A 246 18.76 -9.21 -14.00
CA LEU A 246 17.56 -9.89 -14.54
C LEU A 246 17.10 -9.31 -15.88
N ILE A 247 17.64 -8.15 -16.26
CA ILE A 247 17.40 -7.47 -17.53
C ILE A 247 18.73 -6.96 -18.07
N PRO A 248 18.90 -6.90 -19.40
CA PRO A 248 20.14 -6.40 -20.02
C PRO A 248 20.43 -4.94 -19.70
N GLY A 249 19.38 -4.15 -19.42
CA GLY A 249 19.52 -2.75 -19.02
C GLY A 249 18.19 -1.98 -18.94
N THR A 250 18.24 -0.83 -18.32
CA THR A 250 17.08 0.06 -18.15
C THR A 250 16.51 0.57 -19.47
N ARG A 251 17.36 0.75 -20.50
CA ARG A 251 16.93 1.18 -21.83
C ARG A 251 16.08 0.11 -22.52
N GLU A 252 16.44 -1.16 -22.40
CA GLU A 252 15.65 -2.27 -22.94
C GLU A 252 14.34 -2.40 -22.18
N TYR A 253 14.40 -2.32 -20.85
CA TYR A 253 13.19 -2.34 -20.03
C TYR A 253 12.21 -1.23 -20.43
N SER A 254 12.66 0.01 -20.52
CA SER A 254 11.85 1.15 -20.94
C SER A 254 11.22 0.93 -22.33
N LYS A 255 11.99 0.35 -23.28
CA LYS A 255 11.50 0.07 -24.63
C LYS A 255 10.34 -0.92 -24.61
N PHE A 256 10.43 -2.01 -23.84
CA PHE A 256 9.47 -3.13 -23.91
C PHE A 256 8.36 -3.01 -22.84
N TRP A 257 8.67 -2.58 -21.61
CA TRP A 257 7.73 -2.57 -20.49
C TRP A 257 7.45 -1.17 -19.91
N GLY A 258 8.24 -0.16 -20.24
CA GLY A 258 7.95 1.23 -19.84
C GLY A 258 6.78 1.81 -20.64
N LEU A 259 5.98 2.68 -19.99
CA LEU A 259 4.92 3.47 -20.63
C LEU A 259 5.43 4.87 -20.98
N ASN A 260 5.26 5.23 -22.26
CA ASN A 260 5.46 6.58 -22.77
C ASN A 260 4.17 7.11 -23.42
N GLU A 261 4.15 8.36 -23.80
CA GLU A 261 2.97 9.04 -24.39
C GLU A 261 2.42 8.30 -25.60
N LYS A 262 3.29 7.82 -26.51
CA LYS A 262 2.87 7.06 -27.70
C LYS A 262 2.13 5.78 -27.30
N LYS A 263 2.69 4.97 -26.42
CA LYS A 263 2.06 3.73 -25.95
C LYS A 263 0.75 4.00 -25.22
N VAL A 264 0.70 5.06 -24.43
CA VAL A 264 -0.53 5.50 -23.74
C VAL A 264 -1.60 5.90 -24.73
N ALA A 265 -1.27 6.64 -25.77
CA ALA A 265 -2.21 7.05 -26.82
C ALA A 265 -2.70 5.87 -27.65
N ASP A 266 -1.80 4.96 -28.02
CA ASP A 266 -2.09 3.86 -28.92
C ASP A 266 -2.84 2.69 -28.24
N TRP A 267 -2.57 2.43 -26.94
CA TRP A 267 -2.99 1.19 -26.27
C TRP A 267 -4.01 1.37 -25.14
N LEU A 268 -4.01 2.50 -24.44
CA LEU A 268 -4.87 2.71 -23.29
C LEU A 268 -6.17 3.42 -23.68
N ALA A 269 -7.29 2.93 -23.17
CA ALA A 269 -8.57 3.64 -23.28
C ALA A 269 -8.49 5.04 -22.65
N PRO A 270 -9.25 6.04 -23.13
CA PRO A 270 -9.23 7.40 -22.56
C PRO A 270 -9.47 7.46 -21.04
N ALA A 271 -10.32 6.59 -20.53
CA ALA A 271 -10.66 6.50 -19.11
C ALA A 271 -9.74 5.56 -18.30
N CYS A 272 -8.62 5.09 -18.86
CA CYS A 272 -7.66 4.29 -18.12
C CYS A 272 -6.73 5.18 -17.30
N CYS A 273 -6.68 4.97 -15.98
CA CYS A 273 -5.77 5.70 -15.08
C CYS A 273 -4.46 4.94 -14.85
N ILE A 274 -3.45 5.70 -14.43
CA ILE A 274 -2.09 5.20 -14.21
C ILE A 274 -1.68 5.48 -12.77
N LEU A 275 -1.27 4.40 -12.07
CA LEU A 275 -0.78 4.39 -10.70
C LEU A 275 0.71 4.02 -10.68
N HIS A 276 1.39 4.45 -9.62
CA HIS A 276 2.76 4.03 -9.33
C HIS A 276 3.03 4.12 -7.81
N PRO A 277 3.54 3.08 -7.14
CA PRO A 277 3.78 3.11 -5.69
C PRO A 277 4.93 4.02 -5.27
N GLY A 278 5.71 4.50 -6.25
CA GLY A 278 6.87 5.37 -6.07
C GLY A 278 8.04 4.75 -5.29
N PRO A 279 9.24 5.39 -5.35
CA PRO A 279 9.60 6.49 -6.24
C PRO A 279 9.66 6.06 -7.70
N ILE A 280 9.36 6.97 -8.62
CA ILE A 280 9.41 6.70 -10.05
C ILE A 280 10.86 6.80 -10.54
N ASN A 281 11.34 5.80 -11.29
CA ASN A 281 12.54 5.95 -12.12
C ASN A 281 12.07 6.56 -13.45
N ARG A 282 12.05 7.91 -13.51
CA ARG A 282 11.55 8.65 -14.67
C ARG A 282 12.31 8.28 -15.95
N GLY A 283 11.59 8.00 -17.03
CA GLY A 283 12.17 7.51 -18.27
C GLY A 283 12.45 6.00 -18.32
N VAL A 284 12.21 5.28 -17.23
CA VAL A 284 12.32 3.82 -17.15
C VAL A 284 10.95 3.16 -17.16
N GLU A 285 10.21 3.21 -16.05
CA GLU A 285 8.85 2.65 -15.98
C GLU A 285 7.81 3.58 -16.62
N LEU A 286 7.96 4.88 -16.36
CA LEU A 286 7.09 5.94 -16.88
C LEU A 286 7.94 7.06 -17.46
N SER A 287 7.55 7.58 -18.64
CA SER A 287 8.08 8.87 -19.09
C SER A 287 7.59 10.00 -18.17
N PRO A 288 8.35 11.13 -18.07
CA PRO A 288 7.92 12.26 -17.25
C PRO A 288 6.51 12.76 -17.62
N GLU A 289 6.21 12.83 -18.91
CA GLU A 289 4.94 13.32 -19.45
C GLU A 289 3.76 12.41 -19.06
N VAL A 290 3.98 11.11 -18.97
CA VAL A 290 2.97 10.16 -18.52
C VAL A 290 2.81 10.21 -17.00
N ALA A 291 3.92 10.32 -16.25
CA ALA A 291 3.89 10.40 -14.80
C ALA A 291 3.18 11.65 -14.27
N ASP A 292 3.33 12.76 -14.97
CA ASP A 292 2.73 14.07 -14.61
C ASP A 292 1.48 14.40 -15.48
N GLY A 293 1.06 13.46 -16.33
CA GLY A 293 -0.04 13.64 -17.28
C GLY A 293 -1.44 13.46 -16.66
N PRO A 294 -2.50 13.77 -17.41
CA PRO A 294 -3.87 13.84 -16.90
C PRO A 294 -4.47 12.47 -16.52
N ARG A 295 -3.83 11.37 -16.89
CA ARG A 295 -4.24 10.00 -16.50
C ARG A 295 -3.55 9.51 -15.23
N SER A 296 -2.55 10.26 -14.74
CA SER A 296 -1.81 9.92 -13.54
C SER A 296 -2.61 10.26 -12.29
N VAL A 297 -2.78 9.28 -11.40
CA VAL A 297 -3.39 9.45 -10.08
C VAL A 297 -2.35 9.23 -8.96
N ILE A 298 -1.07 9.43 -9.28
CA ILE A 298 0.05 9.14 -8.36
C ILE A 298 0.04 10.06 -7.15
N LEU A 299 -0.32 11.34 -7.32
CA LEU A 299 -0.43 12.27 -6.19
C LEU A 299 -1.67 12.01 -5.33
N ASP A 300 -2.76 11.54 -5.96
CA ASP A 300 -3.96 11.09 -5.23
C ASP A 300 -3.63 9.89 -4.34
N GLN A 301 -2.81 8.93 -4.82
CA GLN A 301 -2.30 7.83 -3.99
C GLN A 301 -1.58 8.35 -2.74
N VAL A 302 -0.82 9.44 -2.84
CA VAL A 302 -0.09 10.01 -1.69
C VAL A 302 -1.05 10.57 -0.65
N GLU A 303 -2.05 11.35 -1.07
CA GLU A 303 -3.10 11.89 -0.18
C GLU A 303 -3.90 10.75 0.46
N ASN A 304 -4.41 9.83 -0.36
CA ASN A 304 -5.18 8.67 0.08
C ASN A 304 -4.41 7.79 1.05
N GLY A 305 -3.09 7.71 0.87
CA GLY A 305 -2.20 6.98 1.76
C GLY A 305 -2.22 7.47 3.19
N VAL A 306 -2.38 8.77 3.43
CA VAL A 306 -2.50 9.30 4.80
C VAL A 306 -3.85 8.90 5.41
N ALA A 307 -4.95 9.05 4.65
CA ALA A 307 -6.30 8.71 5.11
C ALA A 307 -6.43 7.22 5.46
N VAL A 308 -5.93 6.34 4.58
CA VAL A 308 -5.92 4.88 4.81
C VAL A 308 -5.11 4.52 6.06
N ARG A 309 -3.95 5.13 6.26
CA ARG A 309 -3.14 4.88 7.45
C ARG A 309 -3.80 5.40 8.73
N MET A 310 -4.53 6.52 8.66
CA MET A 310 -5.36 6.97 9.78
C MET A 310 -6.44 5.93 10.14
N ALA A 311 -7.14 5.38 9.14
CA ALA A 311 -8.16 4.35 9.37
C ALA A 311 -7.55 3.07 9.99
N ILE A 312 -6.40 2.61 9.50
CA ILE A 312 -5.68 1.46 10.05
C ILE A 312 -5.33 1.69 11.53
N LEU A 313 -4.70 2.83 11.84
CA LEU A 313 -4.30 3.16 13.22
C LEU A 313 -5.50 3.25 14.15
N TYR A 314 -6.59 3.91 13.72
CA TYR A 314 -7.82 4.02 14.50
C TYR A 314 -8.41 2.64 14.83
N LEU A 315 -8.56 1.76 13.84
CA LEU A 315 -9.12 0.43 14.04
C LEU A 315 -8.27 -0.45 14.97
N LEU A 316 -6.95 -0.39 14.82
CA LEU A 316 -6.04 -1.23 15.60
C LEU A 316 -5.79 -0.71 17.01
N ALA A 317 -5.88 0.59 17.24
CA ALA A 317 -5.80 1.17 18.59
C ALA A 317 -7.08 0.97 19.44
N GLY A 318 -8.09 0.26 18.92
CA GLY A 318 -9.32 -0.03 19.65
C GLY A 318 -10.37 1.08 19.60
N GLY A 319 -10.24 2.05 18.68
CA GLY A 319 -11.14 3.20 18.56
C GLY A 319 -12.62 2.87 18.37
N ALA A 320 -12.95 1.66 17.95
CA ALA A 320 -14.34 1.19 17.85
C ALA A 320 -14.90 0.64 19.20
N GLN A 321 -14.04 0.24 20.13
CA GLN A 321 -14.47 -0.29 21.45
C GLN A 321 -14.73 0.81 22.49
N ASP A 322 -13.96 1.90 22.44
CA ASP A 322 -14.14 3.01 23.37
C ASP A 322 -15.41 3.83 23.11
N ALA A 323 -15.89 3.90 21.87
CA ALA A 323 -17.14 4.58 21.54
C ALA A 323 -18.39 3.86 22.10
N SER A 324 -18.33 2.54 22.32
CA SER A 324 -19.43 1.76 22.92
C SER A 324 -19.41 1.76 24.45
N GLN A 325 -18.28 2.10 25.10
CA GLN A 325 -18.15 2.15 26.55
C GLN A 325 -18.32 3.57 27.13
N GLY A 326 -18.15 4.61 26.31
CA GLY A 326 -18.32 6.00 26.73
C GLY A 326 -19.77 6.45 26.96
N GLY A 327 -20.76 5.64 26.54
CA GLY A 327 -22.19 5.91 26.73
C GLY A 327 -22.77 5.43 28.07
N ALA A 328 -21.99 4.76 28.93
CA ALA A 328 -22.48 4.13 30.17
C ALA A 328 -21.94 4.77 31.46
N ARG A 329 -21.29 5.94 31.37
CA ARG A 329 -20.85 6.72 32.56
C ARG A 329 -21.22 8.19 32.37
N ALA A 330 -22.45 8.52 32.62
CA ALA A 330 -22.96 9.84 32.97
C ALA A 330 -24.07 9.68 33.98
#